data_655924106656023b3b4d073448ead22d
#
_entry.id   655924106656023b3b4d073448ead22d
#
_cell.length_a   1.000
_cell.length_b   1.000
_cell.length_c   1.000
_cell.angle_alpha   90.00
_cell.angle_beta   90.00
_cell.angle_gamma   90.00
#
_symmetry.space_group_name_H-M   'P 1'
#
loop_
_entity.id
_entity.type
_entity.pdbx_description
1 polymer ?
#
loop_
_entity_poly.entity_id
_entity_poly.type
_entity_poly.pdbx_seq_one_letter_code
_entity_poly.pdbx_strand_id
1 'polypeptide(L)'
;MSALAVSPVSINFHGAKIPTFNVEGVVRVAMKTICQSIGLDWRSQRQRILRHPVLSKGVVIITTPSKGGLQKSLTLPLTKLNGWLFGVDASRVKPEVRSKLVEYQEECFEVLSDYWQKGQAV
;
A
#
# COMPACT_ATOMS: atom_id res chain seq x y z
N MET A 1 -14.45 12.05 -14.31
CA MET A 1 -15.03 11.90 -13.75
C MET A 1 -14.75 11.96 -12.48
N SER A 2 -15.20 11.67 -11.72
CA SER A 2 -15.00 11.89 -10.47
C SER A 2 -14.01 11.11 -9.87
N ALA A 3 -13.12 11.65 -9.24
CA ALA A 3 -12.16 10.94 -8.48
C ALA A 3 -12.65 10.74 -7.07
N LEU A 4 -13.91 10.92 -6.82
CA LEU A 4 -14.43 10.70 -5.50
C LEU A 4 -14.59 9.22 -5.26
N ALA A 5 -13.87 8.74 -4.29
CA ALA A 5 -13.93 7.35 -4.00
C ALA A 5 -15.12 6.97 -3.18
N VAL A 6 -15.58 5.80 -3.38
CA VAL A 6 -16.69 5.36 -2.66
C VAL A 6 -16.35 4.22 -1.89
N SER A 7 -16.05 4.17 -0.81
CA SER A 7 -15.54 3.30 -0.19
C SER A 7 -15.85 2.24 0.32
N PRO A 8 -16.08 1.55 0.49
CA PRO A 8 -16.28 0.91 1.25
C PRO A 8 -15.93 -0.27 1.85
N VAL A 9 -15.02 -0.89 1.54
CA VAL A 9 -14.57 -2.13 2.11
C VAL A 9 -13.25 -1.89 2.81
N SER A 10 -13.13 -2.36 4.05
CA SER A 10 -11.86 -2.26 4.76
C SER A 10 -11.07 -3.51 4.58
N ILE A 11 -9.76 -3.42 4.61
CA ILE A 11 -8.89 -4.57 4.67
C ILE A 11 -8.17 -4.55 6.01
N ASN A 12 -7.77 -5.72 6.48
CA ASN A 12 -7.03 -5.82 7.72
C ASN A 12 -5.56 -5.82 7.37
N PHE A 13 -4.82 -4.84 7.89
CA PHE A 13 -3.41 -4.71 7.58
C PHE A 13 -2.68 -4.63 8.91
N HIS A 14 -2.04 -5.72 9.30
CA HIS A 14 -1.27 -5.82 10.56
C HIS A 14 -2.08 -5.32 11.77
N GLY A 15 -3.32 -5.77 11.83
CA GLY A 15 -4.19 -5.43 12.96
C GLY A 15 -4.97 -4.13 12.81
N ALA A 16 -4.72 -3.35 11.79
CA ALA A 16 -5.45 -2.11 11.56
C ALA A 16 -6.44 -2.28 10.41
N LYS A 17 -7.59 -1.67 10.53
CA LYS A 17 -8.56 -1.69 9.45
C LYS A 17 -8.28 -0.52 8.53
N ILE A 18 -7.95 -0.81 7.30
CA ILE A 18 -7.62 0.21 6.32
C ILE A 18 -8.75 0.30 5.32
N PRO A 19 -9.38 1.46 5.14
CA PRO A 19 -10.44 1.58 4.17
C PRO A 19 -9.88 1.50 2.75
N THR A 20 -10.64 0.84 1.87
CA THR A 20 -10.27 0.81 0.46
C THR A 20 -11.30 1.61 -0.31
N PHE A 21 -10.91 2.05 -1.50
CA PHE A 21 -11.74 2.87 -2.35
C PHE A 21 -11.80 2.27 -3.74
N ASN A 22 -12.99 2.11 -4.28
CA ASN A 22 -13.11 1.61 -5.64
C ASN A 22 -13.21 2.82 -6.57
N VAL A 23 -12.24 2.98 -7.43
CA VAL A 23 -12.21 4.10 -8.37
C VAL A 23 -12.17 3.50 -9.77
N GLU A 24 -13.26 3.61 -10.48
CA GLU A 24 -13.37 3.08 -11.84
C GLU A 24 -12.97 1.60 -11.93
N GLY A 25 -13.43 0.83 -10.99
CA GLY A 25 -13.20 -0.61 -10.98
C GLY A 25 -11.87 -1.04 -10.36
N VAL A 26 -11.03 -0.11 -9.96
CA VAL A 26 -9.75 -0.43 -9.35
C VAL A 26 -9.83 -0.18 -7.86
N VAL A 27 -9.51 -1.19 -7.06
CA VAL A 27 -9.49 -1.05 -5.61
C VAL A 27 -8.18 -0.38 -5.21
N ARG A 28 -8.29 0.71 -4.47
CA ARG A 28 -7.14 1.53 -4.09
C ARG A 28 -7.07 1.74 -2.59
N VAL A 29 -5.89 1.99 -2.08
CA VAL A 29 -5.67 2.26 -0.66
C VAL A 29 -4.96 3.59 -0.50
N ALA A 30 -5.34 4.32 0.54
CA ALA A 30 -4.67 5.59 0.88
C ALA A 30 -3.38 5.28 1.60
N MET A 31 -2.27 5.59 0.97
CA MET A 31 -0.96 5.18 1.47
C MET A 31 -0.56 5.87 2.78
N LYS A 32 -1.01 7.10 2.99
CA LYS A 32 -0.72 7.78 4.25
C LYS A 32 -1.30 7.03 5.44
N THR A 33 -2.52 6.51 5.29
CA THR A 33 -3.17 5.76 6.36
C THR A 33 -2.39 4.49 6.67
N ILE A 34 -1.94 3.80 5.64
CA ILE A 34 -1.15 2.59 5.84
C ILE A 34 0.16 2.91 6.54
N CYS A 35 0.87 3.93 6.10
CA CYS A 35 2.14 4.30 6.72
C CYS A 35 1.96 4.66 8.20
N GLN A 36 0.91 5.39 8.51
CA GLN A 36 0.64 5.76 9.90
C GLN A 36 0.32 4.54 10.75
N SER A 37 -0.38 3.56 10.17
CA SER A 37 -0.76 2.38 10.94
C SER A 37 0.45 1.51 11.31
N ILE A 38 1.50 1.54 10.53
CA ILE A 38 2.69 0.73 10.83
C ILE A 38 3.88 1.56 11.30
N GLY A 39 3.68 2.86 11.48
CA GLY A 39 4.73 3.68 12.10
C GLY A 39 5.79 4.21 11.17
N LEU A 40 5.50 4.30 9.88
CA LEU A 40 6.46 4.85 8.93
C LEU A 40 6.23 6.33 8.71
N ASP A 41 7.30 7.05 8.44
CA ASP A 41 7.22 8.46 8.11
C ASP A 41 6.59 8.64 6.74
N TRP A 42 5.44 9.30 6.69
CA TRP A 42 4.72 9.43 5.44
C TRP A 42 5.49 10.25 4.39
N ARG A 43 6.14 11.32 4.82
CA ARG A 43 6.86 12.16 3.86
C ARG A 43 7.91 11.37 3.09
N SER A 44 8.68 10.57 3.80
CA SER A 44 9.72 9.75 3.17
C SER A 44 9.12 8.72 2.22
N GLN A 45 8.04 8.08 2.65
CA GLN A 45 7.41 7.07 1.82
C GLN A 45 6.74 7.68 0.59
N ARG A 46 6.16 8.85 0.73
CA ARG A 46 5.58 9.55 -0.41
C ARG A 46 6.64 9.82 -1.47
N GLN A 47 7.80 10.31 -1.05
CA GLN A 47 8.89 10.57 -1.97
C GLN A 47 9.38 9.29 -2.63
N ARG A 48 9.50 8.22 -1.87
CA ARG A 48 9.92 6.94 -2.40
C ARG A 48 8.94 6.43 -3.46
N ILE A 49 7.65 6.51 -3.20
CA ILE A 49 6.63 6.08 -4.14
C ILE A 49 6.71 6.90 -5.43
N LEU A 50 6.82 8.21 -5.30
CA LEU A 50 6.82 9.08 -6.46
C LEU A 50 8.07 8.95 -7.32
N ARG A 51 9.18 8.48 -6.72
CA ARG A 51 10.39 8.25 -7.50
C ARG A 51 10.48 6.84 -8.08
N HIS A 52 9.68 5.93 -7.59
CA HIS A 52 9.79 4.54 -8.01
C HIS A 52 9.20 4.37 -9.42
N PRO A 53 9.92 3.77 -10.34
CA PRO A 53 9.43 3.69 -11.73
C PRO A 53 8.15 2.90 -11.90
N VAL A 54 7.89 1.93 -11.03
CA VAL A 54 6.67 1.14 -11.15
C VAL A 54 5.57 1.72 -10.26
N LEU A 55 5.89 2.02 -9.01
CA LEU A 55 4.87 2.52 -8.08
C LEU A 55 4.30 3.85 -8.51
N SER A 56 5.15 4.74 -9.03
CA SER A 56 4.67 6.05 -9.43
C SER A 56 3.62 5.99 -10.52
N LYS A 57 3.68 4.98 -11.37
CA LYS A 57 2.69 4.82 -12.44
C LYS A 57 1.32 4.42 -11.89
N GLY A 58 1.27 3.90 -10.69
CA GLY A 58 0.01 3.50 -10.08
C GLY A 58 -0.62 4.57 -9.20
N VAL A 59 0.06 5.69 -9.02
CA VAL A 59 -0.44 6.72 -8.12
C VAL A 59 -1.63 7.46 -8.73
N VAL A 60 -2.69 7.56 -7.95
CA VAL A 60 -3.84 8.41 -8.28
C VAL A 60 -4.19 9.18 -7.02
N ILE A 61 -4.34 10.47 -7.17
CA ILE A 61 -4.77 11.32 -6.05
C ILE A 61 -6.29 11.40 -6.09
N ILE A 62 -6.93 10.99 -5.02
CA ILE A 62 -8.39 11.04 -4.94
C ILE A 62 -8.81 11.99 -3.83
N THR A 63 -10.03 12.47 -3.92
CA THR A 63 -10.59 13.33 -2.90
C THR A 63 -11.46 12.48 -1.99
N THR A 64 -11.19 12.51 -0.70
CA THR A 64 -11.93 11.73 0.27
C THR A 64 -12.49 12.65 1.35
N PRO A 65 -13.62 12.30 1.96
CA PRO A 65 -14.14 13.08 3.09
C PRO A 65 -13.23 12.95 4.29
N SER A 66 -13.11 14.01 5.06
CA SER A 66 -12.37 13.97 6.31
C SER A 66 -13.06 14.91 7.28
N LYS A 67 -12.57 14.93 8.54
CA LYS A 67 -13.19 15.78 9.54
C LYS A 67 -13.17 17.25 9.17
N GLY A 68 -12.16 17.67 8.46
CA GLY A 68 -12.06 19.08 8.08
C GLY A 68 -12.65 19.37 6.72
N GLY A 69 -13.40 18.44 6.13
CA GLY A 69 -13.96 18.61 4.81
C GLY A 69 -13.35 17.62 3.86
N LEU A 70 -13.10 18.02 2.62
CA LEU A 70 -12.52 17.13 1.62
C LEU A 70 -11.01 17.17 1.71
N GLN A 71 -10.39 16.03 1.48
CA GLN A 71 -8.96 15.90 1.57
C GLN A 71 -8.44 15.11 0.38
N LYS A 72 -7.31 15.52 -0.15
CA LYS A 72 -6.66 14.79 -1.25
C LYS A 72 -5.78 13.70 -0.66
N SER A 73 -5.92 12.50 -1.21
CA SER A 73 -5.17 11.35 -0.73
C SER A 73 -4.44 10.68 -1.86
N LEU A 74 -3.16 10.42 -1.67
CA LEU A 74 -2.37 9.66 -2.63
C LEU A 74 -2.70 8.18 -2.44
N THR A 75 -3.11 7.53 -3.50
CA THR A 75 -3.48 6.12 -3.42
C THR A 75 -2.65 5.28 -4.37
N LEU A 76 -2.54 4.00 -4.02
CA LEU A 76 -2.01 2.98 -4.92
C LEU A 76 -3.06 1.91 -5.11
N PRO A 77 -3.09 1.28 -6.28
CA PRO A 77 -3.98 0.12 -6.44
C PRO A 77 -3.53 -1.00 -5.50
N LEU A 78 -4.48 -1.75 -5.02
CA LEU A 78 -4.20 -2.84 -4.09
C LEU A 78 -3.17 -3.80 -4.69
N THR A 79 -3.18 -3.97 -6.01
CA THR A 79 -2.22 -4.85 -6.68
C THR A 79 -0.77 -4.38 -6.56
N LYS A 80 -0.55 -3.10 -6.26
CA LYS A 80 0.80 -2.58 -6.08
C LYS A 80 1.21 -2.49 -4.63
N LEU A 81 0.27 -2.70 -3.71
CA LEU A 81 0.57 -2.60 -2.29
C LEU A 81 1.62 -3.61 -1.86
N ASN A 82 1.52 -4.83 -2.38
CA ASN A 82 2.47 -5.87 -2.01
C ASN A 82 3.89 -5.50 -2.41
N GLY A 83 4.05 -4.93 -3.60
CA GLY A 83 5.38 -4.53 -4.05
C GLY A 83 5.96 -3.40 -3.21
N TRP A 84 5.12 -2.44 -2.81
CA TRP A 84 5.57 -1.38 -1.92
C TRP A 84 5.97 -1.95 -0.57
N LEU A 85 5.13 -2.83 -0.02
CA LEU A 85 5.37 -3.39 1.31
C LEU A 85 6.63 -4.25 1.34
N PHE A 86 6.89 -4.99 0.26
CA PHE A 86 8.07 -5.82 0.18
C PHE A 86 9.35 -4.97 0.28
N GLY A 87 9.31 -3.75 -0.20
CA GLY A 87 10.48 -2.88 -0.14
C GLY A 87 10.60 -2.01 1.11
N VAL A 88 9.70 -2.18 2.08
CA VAL A 88 9.76 -1.38 3.30
C VAL A 88 10.88 -1.89 4.20
N ASP A 89 11.63 -0.98 4.80
CA ASP A 89 12.68 -1.33 5.74
C ASP A 89 12.03 -1.70 7.06
N ALA A 90 12.07 -2.97 7.41
CA ALA A 90 11.41 -3.47 8.62
C ALA A 90 11.95 -2.85 9.89
N SER A 91 13.18 -2.35 9.87
CA SER A 91 13.72 -1.71 11.07
C SER A 91 13.08 -0.36 11.37
N ARG A 92 12.34 0.19 10.42
CA ARG A 92 11.74 1.51 10.59
C ARG A 92 10.27 1.48 10.99
N VAL A 93 9.64 0.32 11.00
CA VAL A 93 8.26 0.23 11.42
C VAL A 93 8.16 0.03 12.91
N LYS A 94 6.96 0.16 13.46
CA LYS A 94 6.73 -0.07 14.89
C LYS A 94 7.20 -1.47 15.28
N PRO A 95 7.80 -1.62 16.46
CA PRO A 95 8.28 -2.94 16.90
C PRO A 95 7.22 -4.02 16.86
N GLU A 96 5.98 -3.68 17.20
CA GLU A 96 4.92 -4.66 17.22
C GLU A 96 4.49 -5.11 15.81
N VAL A 97 4.86 -4.40 14.78
CA VAL A 97 4.56 -4.76 13.41
C VAL A 97 5.72 -5.49 12.76
N ARG A 98 6.93 -5.28 13.30
CA ARG A 98 8.16 -5.71 12.63
C ARG A 98 8.23 -7.19 12.32
N SER A 99 7.89 -8.05 13.26
CA SER A 99 8.01 -9.48 13.03
C SER A 99 7.04 -9.96 11.95
N LYS A 100 5.83 -9.41 11.92
CA LYS A 100 4.87 -9.79 10.89
C LYS A 100 5.28 -9.27 9.52
N LEU A 101 5.89 -8.10 9.47
CA LEU A 101 6.37 -7.57 8.21
C LEU A 101 7.52 -8.42 7.67
N VAL A 102 8.45 -8.83 8.53
CA VAL A 102 9.55 -9.70 8.12
C VAL A 102 9.01 -11.03 7.63
N GLU A 103 8.06 -11.60 8.34
CA GLU A 103 7.44 -12.86 7.95
C GLU A 103 6.79 -12.73 6.57
N TYR A 104 6.09 -11.64 6.32
CA TYR A 104 5.48 -11.38 5.04
C TYR A 104 6.54 -11.27 3.94
N GLN A 105 7.63 -10.56 4.22
CA GLN A 105 8.70 -10.39 3.25
C GLN A 105 9.39 -11.71 2.92
N GLU A 106 9.55 -12.57 3.91
CA GLU A 106 10.12 -13.89 3.65
C GLU A 106 9.21 -14.71 2.75
N GLU A 107 7.91 -14.64 2.95
CA GLU A 107 6.97 -15.32 2.09
C GLU A 107 7.05 -14.81 0.65
N CYS A 108 7.24 -13.52 0.49
CA CYS A 108 7.41 -12.95 -0.84
C CYS A 108 8.66 -13.48 -1.55
N PHE A 109 9.75 -13.67 -0.81
CA PHE A 109 10.94 -14.26 -1.40
C PHE A 109 10.66 -15.68 -1.89
N GLU A 110 9.93 -16.46 -1.13
CA GLU A 110 9.61 -17.82 -1.54
C GLU A 110 8.75 -17.85 -2.78
N VAL A 111 7.76 -16.99 -2.85
CA VAL A 111 6.88 -16.90 -4.01
C VAL A 111 7.69 -16.51 -5.25
N LEU A 112 8.58 -15.54 -5.11
CA LEU A 112 9.40 -15.13 -6.25
C LEU A 112 10.36 -16.22 -6.69
N SER A 113 10.91 -16.95 -5.72
CA SER A 113 11.79 -18.07 -6.04
C SER A 113 11.04 -19.14 -6.82
N ASP A 114 9.84 -19.49 -6.39
CA ASP A 114 9.02 -20.48 -7.07
C ASP A 114 8.68 -20.04 -8.49
N TYR A 115 8.36 -18.77 -8.64
CA TYR A 115 8.02 -18.22 -9.94
C TYR A 115 9.18 -18.43 -10.94
N TRP A 116 10.38 -18.11 -10.51
CA TRP A 116 11.53 -18.23 -11.41
C TRP A 116 11.99 -19.68 -11.60
N GLN A 117 11.98 -20.46 -10.54
CA GLN A 117 12.47 -21.83 -10.64
C GLN A 117 11.54 -22.75 -11.39
N LYS A 118 10.26 -22.57 -11.29
CA LYS A 118 9.31 -23.42 -11.98
C LYS A 118 9.00 -22.94 -13.38
N GLY A 119 9.64 -21.91 -13.79
CA GLY A 119 9.45 -21.39 -15.12
C GLY A 119 8.04 -20.96 -15.36
N GLN A 120 7.41 -20.56 -14.36
CA GLN A 120 6.11 -20.38 -14.46
C GLN A 120 5.75 -19.20 -14.92
N ALA A 121 6.53 -18.59 -15.39
CA ALA A 121 6.18 -17.47 -16.03
C ALA A 121 5.03 -17.80 -16.88
N VAL A 122 4.53 -18.83 -16.86
CA VAL A 122 3.49 -19.12 -17.59
C VAL A 122 2.42 -18.81 -17.10
#